data_6983708284e3696c1e9f63e822a88c20
#
_entry.id   6983708284e3696c1e9f63e822a88c20
#
_cell.length_a   1.000
_cell.length_b   1.000
_cell.length_c   1.000
_cell.angle_alpha   90.00
_cell.angle_beta   90.00
_cell.angle_gamma   90.00
#
_symmetry.space_group_name_H-M   'P 1'
#
loop_
_entity.id
_entity.type
_entity.pdbx_description
1 polymer ?
#
loop_
_entity_poly.entity_id
_entity_poly.type
_entity_poly.pdbx_seq_one_letter_code
_entity_poly.pdbx_strand_id
1 'polypeptide(L)'
;MIASTDSFEPSSQDELPNSKRVYVNGTIHPGVRVGFREISQSPTKSLSGDVEDNAPVRVYDTSGPWGDPDFDGDVGKGLPALRDKWIRDRADVEEYDGRKAKPLDNGYISSVHADHATQRDKANRLTEFPRLGRKPLRASAGHPVTQYWYAKQGIITPEMEHIAIRENIGVAKLREESQALGQTPANSLTHQHPGNPWGASIPDEITPEFVRDEVAKGRAIIPSNINHPEAEPMIIGRNFLVKINANIGNSAVASSIEEEVEKMRWATKWGADNVMDLSTGKNIHATREWIIRNSPVPIGTVPIYQALEKVDGKAENLTWEIFRDTLIEQAEQGVDYFTIHAGVLLRFVPLTAKRLTGIVSRGGSIMAKWCLAHHTESFLYTHWDDICKICAAYDVSFSIGDGLRPGSIADANDEAQFAELKVQGDLTRRAWAFGVQVMNEGPGHVPMHMIQENMTKQLEWCDEAPFYTLGPLTTDIAPGYDHITSGIGAAMIGWYGCAMLCYVTPKEHLGLPNKQDVKEGVITYKIAAHAADLAKGHPGAQFRDNALSKARFEFRWEDQFNLGLDPERSR
;
A
#
# COMPACT_ATOMS: atom_id res chain seq x y z
N MET A 1 -12.16 -12.18 -33.00
CA MET A 1 -10.94 -11.52 -33.45
C MET A 1 -9.81 -12.11 -32.62
N ILE A 2 -8.87 -12.77 -33.24
CA ILE A 2 -7.74 -13.45 -32.61
C ILE A 2 -6.76 -12.33 -32.23
N ALA A 3 -6.57 -12.12 -30.92
CA ALA A 3 -5.53 -11.22 -30.44
C ALA A 3 -4.16 -11.85 -30.75
N SER A 4 -3.27 -11.05 -31.29
CA SER A 4 -1.90 -11.40 -31.63
C SER A 4 -1.15 -11.91 -30.41
N THR A 5 -0.41 -12.99 -30.58
CA THR A 5 0.60 -13.50 -29.66
C THR A 5 1.80 -12.55 -29.65
N ASP A 6 1.71 -11.42 -28.95
CA ASP A 6 2.90 -10.67 -28.63
C ASP A 6 3.57 -11.36 -27.43
N SER A 7 4.73 -11.92 -27.69
CA SER A 7 5.67 -12.40 -26.70
C SER A 7 5.89 -11.31 -25.65
N PHE A 8 5.89 -11.68 -24.38
CA PHE A 8 6.24 -10.81 -23.26
C PHE A 8 7.71 -10.37 -23.42
N GLU A 9 7.94 -9.38 -24.29
CA GLU A 9 9.21 -8.70 -24.36
C GLU A 9 9.22 -7.63 -23.27
N PRO A 10 10.25 -7.60 -22.38
CA PRO A 10 10.44 -6.48 -21.46
C PRO A 10 10.61 -5.24 -22.34
N SER A 11 9.61 -4.38 -22.33
CA SER A 11 9.66 -3.16 -23.10
C SER A 11 10.76 -2.26 -22.52
N SER A 12 11.65 -1.75 -23.37
CA SER A 12 12.57 -0.64 -23.10
C SER A 12 11.86 0.67 -22.67
N GLN A 13 10.58 0.59 -22.28
CA GLN A 13 9.70 1.68 -21.89
C GLN A 13 9.69 1.98 -20.39
N ASP A 14 10.52 1.29 -19.58
CA ASP A 14 10.53 1.50 -18.14
C ASP A 14 11.40 2.68 -17.70
N GLU A 15 12.21 3.24 -18.59
CA GLU A 15 13.03 4.41 -18.31
C GLU A 15 12.20 5.70 -18.31
N LEU A 16 12.21 6.42 -17.19
CA LEU A 16 11.73 7.79 -17.15
C LEU A 16 12.83 8.73 -17.68
N PRO A 17 12.47 9.68 -18.55
CA PRO A 17 13.47 10.48 -19.26
C PRO A 17 14.34 11.31 -18.31
N ASN A 18 15.60 11.48 -18.69
CA ASN A 18 16.59 12.30 -18.00
C ASN A 18 16.80 11.96 -16.51
N SER A 19 16.62 10.70 -16.15
CA SER A 19 16.81 10.22 -14.80
C SER A 19 17.65 8.95 -14.76
N LYS A 20 18.34 8.76 -13.64
CA LYS A 20 19.14 7.54 -13.37
C LYS A 20 18.81 7.02 -11.98
N ARG A 21 18.93 5.71 -11.79
CA ARG A 21 18.84 5.11 -10.47
C ARG A 21 20.16 5.34 -9.72
N VAL A 22 20.06 5.81 -8.48
CA VAL A 22 21.18 6.00 -7.55
C VAL A 22 20.84 5.32 -6.23
N TYR A 23 21.88 4.97 -5.47
CA TYR A 23 21.67 4.24 -4.21
C TYR A 23 22.33 4.97 -3.05
N VAL A 24 21.64 4.95 -1.90
CA VAL A 24 22.16 5.41 -0.61
C VAL A 24 22.32 4.19 0.30
N ASN A 25 23.52 4.02 0.85
CA ASN A 25 23.81 2.90 1.75
C ASN A 25 23.43 3.24 3.19
N GLY A 26 23.01 2.21 3.94
CA GLY A 26 22.84 2.29 5.39
C GLY A 26 24.19 2.45 6.11
N THR A 27 24.12 2.96 7.32
CA THR A 27 25.29 3.17 8.19
C THR A 27 25.28 2.27 9.43
N ILE A 28 24.11 1.75 9.81
CA ILE A 28 23.91 0.87 10.98
C ILE A 28 24.02 -0.60 10.55
N HIS A 29 23.31 -0.97 9.48
CA HIS A 29 23.25 -2.35 9.01
C HIS A 29 23.98 -2.52 7.69
N PRO A 30 25.04 -3.34 7.65
CA PRO A 30 25.72 -3.67 6.39
C PRO A 30 24.74 -4.34 5.41
N GLY A 31 24.69 -3.83 4.18
CA GLY A 31 23.83 -4.37 3.14
C GLY A 31 22.48 -3.66 2.98
N VAL A 32 22.13 -2.72 3.85
CA VAL A 32 21.02 -1.80 3.58
C VAL A 32 21.44 -0.86 2.44
N ARG A 33 20.64 -0.87 1.37
CA ARG A 33 20.88 -0.07 0.17
C ARG A 33 19.54 0.40 -0.39
N VAL A 34 19.30 1.70 -0.38
CA VAL A 34 18.02 2.31 -0.75
C VAL A 34 18.13 2.95 -2.12
N GLY A 35 17.27 2.54 -3.04
CA GLY A 35 17.27 3.02 -4.43
C GLY A 35 16.42 4.27 -4.60
N PHE A 36 16.97 5.25 -5.30
CA PHE A 36 16.34 6.50 -5.66
C PHE A 36 16.44 6.77 -7.14
N ARG A 37 15.52 7.54 -7.67
CA ARG A 37 15.61 8.12 -8.99
C ARG A 37 16.14 9.55 -8.88
N GLU A 38 17.27 9.83 -9.52
CA GLU A 38 17.87 11.15 -9.60
C GLU A 38 17.60 11.76 -10.96
N ILE A 39 16.81 12.85 -10.98
CA ILE A 39 16.39 13.57 -12.19
C ILE A 39 17.37 14.70 -12.43
N SER A 40 18.12 14.63 -13.54
CA SER A 40 19.09 15.67 -13.92
C SER A 40 18.39 16.93 -14.40
N GLN A 41 19.03 18.08 -14.19
CA GLN A 41 18.55 19.38 -14.65
C GLN A 41 19.60 20.06 -15.56
N SER A 42 19.12 20.80 -16.55
CA SER A 42 19.96 21.65 -17.39
C SER A 42 20.45 22.87 -16.62
N PRO A 43 21.64 23.42 -16.93
CA PRO A 43 22.09 24.64 -16.30
C PRO A 43 21.25 25.85 -16.73
N THR A 44 21.11 26.81 -15.82
CA THR A 44 20.49 28.10 -16.10
C THR A 44 21.46 29.01 -16.83
N LYS A 45 21.03 29.63 -17.93
CA LYS A 45 21.80 30.63 -18.66
C LYS A 45 21.19 32.01 -18.40
N SER A 46 21.97 32.90 -17.79
CA SER A 46 21.55 34.30 -17.57
C SER A 46 21.59 35.12 -18.86
N LEU A 47 20.93 36.25 -18.87
CA LEU A 47 21.01 37.22 -19.99
C LEU A 47 22.41 37.81 -20.15
N SER A 48 23.23 37.83 -19.08
CA SER A 48 24.64 38.23 -19.11
C SER A 48 25.58 37.16 -19.68
N GLY A 49 25.08 35.94 -19.90
CA GLY A 49 25.88 34.81 -20.41
C GLY A 49 26.47 33.94 -19.32
N ASP A 50 26.23 34.26 -18.04
CA ASP A 50 26.66 33.41 -16.93
C ASP A 50 25.88 32.10 -16.93
N VAL A 51 26.55 31.01 -16.54
CA VAL A 51 25.97 29.66 -16.47
C VAL A 51 25.97 29.21 -15.02
N GLU A 52 24.81 28.86 -14.48
CA GLU A 52 24.61 28.33 -13.15
C GLU A 52 24.10 26.89 -13.25
N ASP A 53 24.80 25.95 -12.64
CA ASP A 53 24.40 24.55 -12.59
C ASP A 53 23.21 24.37 -11.64
N ASN A 54 22.22 23.57 -12.04
CA ASN A 54 21.10 23.18 -11.22
C ASN A 54 21.31 21.78 -10.66
N ALA A 55 21.14 21.62 -9.35
CA ALA A 55 21.29 20.35 -8.69
C ALA A 55 20.21 19.35 -9.12
N PRO A 56 20.54 18.06 -9.27
CA PRO A 56 19.54 17.04 -9.59
C PRO A 56 18.55 16.84 -8.46
N VAL A 57 17.32 16.49 -8.80
CA VAL A 57 16.25 16.18 -7.83
C VAL A 57 16.16 14.68 -7.63
N ARG A 58 16.25 14.22 -6.38
CA ARG A 58 16.02 12.82 -6.01
C ARG A 58 14.59 12.61 -5.59
N VAL A 59 14.00 11.50 -6.05
CA VAL A 59 12.70 10.98 -5.62
C VAL A 59 12.82 9.50 -5.32
N TYR A 60 12.01 9.00 -4.38
CA TYR A 60 11.98 7.55 -4.13
C TYR A 60 11.38 6.83 -5.34
N ASP A 61 11.99 5.73 -5.74
CA ASP A 61 11.57 4.94 -6.89
C ASP A 61 10.84 3.68 -6.43
N THR A 62 9.51 3.74 -6.39
CA THR A 62 8.65 2.63 -5.98
C THR A 62 8.65 1.44 -6.94
N SER A 63 9.22 1.58 -8.14
CA SER A 63 9.38 0.45 -9.07
C SER A 63 10.43 -0.56 -8.62
N GLY A 64 11.24 -0.22 -7.60
CA GLY A 64 12.27 -1.11 -7.09
C GLY A 64 13.28 -1.50 -8.19
N PRO A 65 13.75 -2.76 -8.21
CA PRO A 65 14.69 -3.21 -9.24
C PRO A 65 14.20 -3.05 -10.69
N TRP A 66 12.87 -3.08 -10.92
CA TRP A 66 12.32 -2.87 -12.27
C TRP A 66 12.65 -1.50 -12.88
N GLY A 67 12.94 -0.50 -12.05
CA GLY A 67 13.38 0.83 -12.50
C GLY A 67 14.90 0.97 -12.66
N ASP A 68 15.68 -0.09 -12.45
CA ASP A 68 17.13 -0.10 -12.58
C ASP A 68 17.52 -0.61 -13.98
N PRO A 69 18.14 0.21 -14.85
CA PRO A 69 18.54 -0.21 -16.19
C PRO A 69 19.58 -1.34 -16.19
N ASP A 70 20.31 -1.52 -15.08
CA ASP A 70 21.30 -2.60 -14.93
C ASP A 70 20.65 -3.92 -14.47
N PHE A 71 19.36 -3.91 -14.15
CA PHE A 71 18.62 -5.10 -13.74
C PHE A 71 18.07 -5.85 -14.95
N ASP A 72 18.68 -6.99 -15.27
CA ASP A 72 18.20 -7.94 -16.29
C ASP A 72 17.05 -8.78 -15.69
N GLY A 73 15.89 -8.15 -15.53
CA GLY A 73 14.72 -8.71 -14.86
C GLY A 73 13.87 -9.60 -15.76
N ASP A 74 13.62 -10.82 -15.28
CA ASP A 74 12.67 -11.77 -15.88
C ASP A 74 11.50 -11.98 -14.92
N VAL A 75 10.28 -11.62 -15.33
CA VAL A 75 9.06 -11.80 -14.55
C VAL A 75 8.90 -13.25 -14.07
N GLY A 76 9.34 -14.23 -14.87
CA GLY A 76 9.31 -15.65 -14.51
C GLY A 76 10.29 -16.05 -13.41
N LYS A 77 11.32 -15.24 -13.15
CA LYS A 77 12.27 -15.44 -12.04
C LYS A 77 11.89 -14.64 -10.80
N GLY A 78 11.07 -13.60 -10.96
CA GLY A 78 10.73 -12.67 -9.89
C GLY A 78 11.88 -11.74 -9.50
N LEU A 79 11.66 -10.95 -8.45
CA LEU A 79 12.65 -10.02 -7.90
C LEU A 79 13.68 -10.71 -6.97
N PRO A 80 14.87 -10.13 -6.80
CA PRO A 80 15.81 -10.56 -5.79
C PRO A 80 15.22 -10.47 -4.37
N ALA A 81 15.52 -11.44 -3.54
CA ALA A 81 15.05 -11.51 -2.16
C ALA A 81 15.88 -10.57 -1.24
N LEU A 82 15.67 -9.28 -1.35
CA LEU A 82 16.41 -8.22 -0.63
C LEU A 82 16.52 -8.48 0.87
N ARG A 83 15.41 -8.87 1.51
CA ARG A 83 15.31 -9.01 2.97
C ARG A 83 15.61 -10.42 3.49
N ASP A 84 15.83 -11.42 2.64
CA ASP A 84 16.01 -12.81 3.08
C ASP A 84 17.15 -12.93 4.11
N LYS A 85 18.30 -12.32 3.82
CA LYS A 85 19.42 -12.30 4.76
C LYS A 85 19.09 -11.58 6.07
N TRP A 86 18.40 -10.44 6.02
CA TRP A 86 18.02 -9.68 7.22
C TRP A 86 17.10 -10.47 8.12
N ILE A 87 16.14 -11.20 7.53
CA ILE A 87 15.18 -12.04 8.25
C ILE A 87 15.90 -13.21 8.93
N ARG A 88 16.77 -13.92 8.20
CA ARG A 88 17.48 -15.10 8.73
C ARG A 88 18.55 -14.75 9.76
N ASP A 89 19.22 -13.61 9.63
CA ASP A 89 20.24 -13.16 10.58
C ASP A 89 19.67 -12.87 11.99
N ARG A 90 18.34 -12.67 12.11
CA ARG A 90 17.65 -12.54 13.42
C ARG A 90 17.60 -13.86 14.21
N ALA A 91 17.76 -14.99 13.53
CA ALA A 91 17.78 -16.36 14.11
C ALA A 91 16.53 -16.72 14.95
N ASP A 92 15.39 -16.13 14.64
CA ASP A 92 14.11 -16.33 15.34
C ASP A 92 13.00 -16.89 14.42
N VAL A 93 13.38 -17.35 13.24
CA VAL A 93 12.49 -18.01 12.27
C VAL A 93 12.98 -19.41 11.95
N GLU A 94 12.05 -20.27 11.54
CA GLU A 94 12.36 -21.61 11.03
C GLU A 94 11.74 -21.85 9.67
N GLU A 95 12.42 -22.62 8.83
CA GLU A 95 11.84 -23.17 7.60
C GLU A 95 11.01 -24.41 7.94
N TYR A 96 9.88 -24.58 7.25
CA TYR A 96 9.03 -25.75 7.38
C TYR A 96 8.36 -26.11 6.06
N ASP A 97 7.72 -27.28 5.98
CA ASP A 97 7.18 -27.75 4.71
C ASP A 97 5.96 -26.97 4.20
N GLY A 98 5.38 -26.14 5.04
CA GLY A 98 4.26 -25.29 4.67
C GLY A 98 3.01 -26.06 4.23
N ARG A 99 2.00 -25.30 3.90
CA ARG A 99 0.75 -25.81 3.36
C ARG A 99 0.89 -26.06 1.85
N LYS A 100 0.38 -27.20 1.35
CA LYS A 100 0.32 -27.46 -0.07
C LYS A 100 -0.89 -26.74 -0.68
N ALA A 101 -0.68 -26.02 -1.80
CA ALA A 101 -1.78 -25.48 -2.57
C ALA A 101 -2.74 -26.56 -3.06
N LYS A 102 -4.03 -26.28 -3.00
CA LYS A 102 -5.12 -27.17 -3.42
C LYS A 102 -5.86 -26.52 -4.59
N PRO A 103 -6.53 -27.30 -5.46
CA PRO A 103 -7.37 -26.72 -6.52
C PRO A 103 -8.38 -25.69 -6.00
N LEU A 104 -8.90 -25.91 -4.79
CA LEU A 104 -9.86 -25.02 -4.13
C LEU A 104 -9.28 -23.63 -3.85
N ASP A 105 -7.97 -23.50 -3.63
CA ASP A 105 -7.29 -22.22 -3.41
C ASP A 105 -7.28 -21.34 -4.67
N ASN A 106 -7.37 -21.99 -5.84
CA ASN A 106 -7.57 -21.35 -7.13
C ASN A 106 -9.05 -21.28 -7.55
N GLY A 107 -9.98 -21.51 -6.63
CA GLY A 107 -11.42 -21.47 -6.89
C GLY A 107 -11.98 -22.67 -7.63
N TYR A 108 -11.25 -23.78 -7.77
CA TYR A 108 -11.72 -25.00 -8.42
C TYR A 108 -12.23 -26.02 -7.40
N ILE A 109 -13.42 -26.60 -7.64
CA ILE A 109 -14.08 -27.53 -6.71
C ILE A 109 -13.31 -28.85 -6.57
N SER A 110 -12.60 -29.28 -7.63
CA SER A 110 -11.82 -30.52 -7.65
C SER A 110 -10.60 -30.42 -8.56
N SER A 111 -9.65 -31.37 -8.41
CA SER A 111 -8.49 -31.49 -9.31
C SER A 111 -8.91 -31.76 -10.76
N VAL A 112 -9.92 -32.58 -10.98
CA VAL A 112 -10.45 -32.88 -12.33
C VAL A 112 -10.99 -31.61 -13.00
N HIS A 113 -11.66 -30.74 -12.23
CA HIS A 113 -12.17 -29.47 -12.71
C HIS A 113 -11.02 -28.49 -13.04
N ALA A 114 -9.98 -28.46 -12.20
CA ALA A 114 -8.78 -27.67 -12.45
C ALA A 114 -8.03 -28.16 -13.69
N ASP A 115 -7.83 -29.47 -13.84
CA ASP A 115 -7.17 -30.09 -15.01
C ASP A 115 -7.92 -29.77 -16.30
N HIS A 116 -9.26 -29.81 -16.28
CA HIS A 116 -10.09 -29.49 -17.43
C HIS A 116 -9.98 -28.03 -17.84
N ALA A 117 -9.95 -27.11 -16.85
CA ALA A 117 -9.73 -25.69 -17.08
C ALA A 117 -8.34 -25.43 -17.67
N THR A 118 -7.28 -26.05 -17.10
CA THR A 118 -5.90 -25.96 -17.59
C THR A 118 -5.76 -26.51 -19.01
N GLN A 119 -6.46 -27.60 -19.36
CA GLN A 119 -6.43 -28.13 -20.71
C GLN A 119 -7.11 -27.23 -21.75
N ARG A 120 -8.16 -26.51 -21.34
CA ARG A 120 -8.87 -25.57 -22.19
C ARG A 120 -8.09 -24.30 -22.45
N ASP A 121 -7.26 -23.86 -21.48
CA ASP A 121 -6.48 -22.63 -21.52
C ASP A 121 -5.02 -22.83 -22.00
N LYS A 122 -4.72 -23.97 -22.62
CA LYS A 122 -3.36 -24.43 -22.99
C LYS A 122 -2.57 -23.59 -24.00
N ALA A 123 -3.03 -22.43 -24.41
CA ALA A 123 -2.28 -21.56 -25.31
C ALA A 123 -1.59 -20.44 -24.54
N ASN A 124 -0.31 -20.61 -24.22
CA ASN A 124 0.65 -19.56 -23.80
C ASN A 124 0.24 -18.62 -22.65
N ARG A 125 -0.56 -19.08 -21.67
CA ARG A 125 -0.90 -18.28 -20.49
C ARG A 125 -0.09 -18.71 -19.27
N LEU A 126 0.33 -17.75 -18.45
CA LEU A 126 0.92 -18.02 -17.15
C LEU A 126 -0.09 -18.79 -16.28
N THR A 127 0.33 -19.90 -15.67
CA THR A 127 -0.55 -20.75 -14.83
C THR A 127 -0.04 -20.82 -13.40
N GLU A 128 1.21 -21.24 -13.21
CA GLU A 128 1.84 -21.34 -11.91
C GLU A 128 3.19 -20.62 -11.95
N PHE A 129 3.54 -19.94 -10.86
CA PHE A 129 4.86 -19.35 -10.72
C PHE A 129 5.92 -20.47 -10.62
N PRO A 130 7.04 -20.38 -11.35
CA PRO A 130 8.10 -21.37 -11.27
C PRO A 130 8.60 -21.51 -9.82
N ARG A 131 8.76 -22.74 -9.35
CA ARG A 131 9.18 -23.00 -7.96
C ARG A 131 10.52 -22.33 -7.67
N LEU A 132 10.53 -21.45 -6.67
CA LEU A 132 11.77 -20.80 -6.18
C LEU A 132 12.65 -21.75 -5.37
N GLY A 133 12.24 -22.98 -5.08
CA GLY A 133 12.94 -23.91 -4.17
C GLY A 133 12.94 -23.45 -2.70
N ARG A 134 12.29 -22.35 -2.37
CA ARG A 134 12.23 -21.76 -1.04
C ARG A 134 11.02 -22.30 -0.27
N LYS A 135 11.26 -22.74 0.96
CA LYS A 135 10.20 -23.10 1.91
C LYS A 135 9.73 -21.86 2.66
N PRO A 136 8.48 -21.83 3.13
CA PRO A 136 8.01 -20.74 3.95
C PRO A 136 8.72 -20.71 5.31
N LEU A 137 8.85 -19.51 5.84
CA LEU A 137 9.35 -19.23 7.18
C LEU A 137 8.19 -18.95 8.12
N ARG A 138 8.39 -19.26 9.40
CA ARG A 138 7.52 -18.85 10.51
C ARG A 138 8.33 -18.58 11.76
N ALA A 139 7.74 -17.88 12.72
CA ALA A 139 8.34 -17.65 14.04
C ALA A 139 8.68 -18.96 14.76
N SER A 140 9.86 -19.05 15.38
CA SER A 140 10.35 -20.25 16.08
C SER A 140 10.80 -20.01 17.52
N ALA A 141 11.09 -18.76 17.89
CA ALA A 141 11.70 -18.42 19.19
C ALA A 141 10.69 -18.21 20.34
N GLY A 142 9.40 -18.53 20.13
CA GLY A 142 8.36 -18.38 21.15
C GLY A 142 7.86 -16.94 21.34
N HIS A 143 8.23 -16.03 20.45
CA HIS A 143 7.76 -14.64 20.38
C HIS A 143 7.35 -14.25 18.95
N PRO A 144 6.59 -13.15 18.77
CA PRO A 144 6.28 -12.61 17.44
C PRO A 144 7.54 -12.20 16.67
N VAL A 145 7.50 -12.32 15.35
CA VAL A 145 8.58 -11.85 14.44
C VAL A 145 8.20 -10.56 13.73
N THR A 146 7.36 -9.75 14.36
CA THR A 146 6.83 -8.51 13.79
C THR A 146 7.74 -7.31 14.03
N GLN A 147 7.74 -6.35 13.14
CA GLN A 147 8.45 -5.08 13.32
C GLN A 147 8.00 -4.37 14.60
N TYR A 148 6.71 -4.51 14.97
CA TYR A 148 6.19 -3.97 16.24
C TYR A 148 6.85 -4.63 17.47
N TRP A 149 7.01 -5.95 17.46
CA TRP A 149 7.67 -6.65 18.55
C TRP A 149 9.12 -6.21 18.68
N TYR A 150 9.90 -6.16 17.59
CA TYR A 150 11.29 -5.69 17.63
C TYR A 150 11.38 -4.25 18.14
N ALA A 151 10.50 -3.38 17.67
CA ALA A 151 10.45 -2.00 18.13
C ALA A 151 10.18 -1.90 19.64
N LYS A 152 9.26 -2.71 20.17
CA LYS A 152 8.99 -2.80 21.63
C LYS A 152 10.19 -3.29 22.43
N GLN A 153 11.06 -4.11 21.86
CA GLN A 153 12.32 -4.55 22.49
C GLN A 153 13.45 -3.51 22.34
N GLY A 154 13.18 -2.36 21.71
CA GLY A 154 14.20 -1.33 21.45
C GLY A 154 15.16 -1.67 20.30
N ILE A 155 14.84 -2.69 19.50
CA ILE A 155 15.68 -3.14 18.39
C ILE A 155 15.39 -2.28 17.15
N ILE A 156 16.45 -1.75 16.53
CA ILE A 156 16.40 -1.13 15.22
C ILE A 156 16.69 -2.22 14.19
N THR A 157 15.72 -2.50 13.31
CA THR A 157 15.87 -3.49 12.26
C THR A 157 16.46 -2.85 10.99
N PRO A 158 17.02 -3.65 10.05
CA PRO A 158 17.44 -3.14 8.74
C PRO A 158 16.29 -2.45 7.98
N GLU A 159 15.06 -2.93 8.16
CA GLU A 159 13.87 -2.31 7.59
C GLU A 159 13.65 -0.88 8.12
N MET A 160 13.87 -0.64 9.41
CA MET A 160 13.73 0.69 10.01
C MET A 160 14.80 1.67 9.51
N GLU A 161 16.03 1.21 9.32
CA GLU A 161 17.09 2.03 8.72
C GLU A 161 16.80 2.35 7.26
N HIS A 162 16.34 1.36 6.48
CA HIS A 162 15.93 1.58 5.07
C HIS A 162 14.85 2.66 4.98
N ILE A 163 13.86 2.62 5.87
CA ILE A 163 12.77 3.59 5.93
C ILE A 163 13.28 4.98 6.29
N ALA A 164 14.16 5.11 7.27
CA ALA A 164 14.73 6.40 7.65
C ALA A 164 15.44 7.07 6.47
N ILE A 165 16.23 6.30 5.71
CA ILE A 165 16.88 6.80 4.49
C ILE A 165 15.84 7.20 3.43
N ARG A 166 14.82 6.37 3.23
CA ARG A 166 13.74 6.63 2.26
C ARG A 166 12.98 7.91 2.57
N GLU A 167 12.61 8.14 3.83
CA GLU A 167 11.77 9.29 4.24
C GLU A 167 12.55 10.63 4.25
N ASN A 168 13.88 10.60 4.33
CA ASN A 168 14.73 11.81 4.37
C ASN A 168 15.20 12.30 3.00
N ILE A 169 14.70 11.77 1.92
CA ILE A 169 15.23 11.95 0.56
C ILE A 169 15.43 13.43 0.15
N GLY A 170 14.47 14.29 0.45
CA GLY A 170 14.55 15.72 0.15
C GLY A 170 15.44 16.48 1.16
N VAL A 171 15.43 16.06 2.41
CA VAL A 171 16.12 16.76 3.53
C VAL A 171 17.63 16.69 3.42
N ALA A 172 18.18 15.50 3.09
CA ALA A 172 19.63 15.33 2.96
C ALA A 172 20.21 16.25 1.87
N LYS A 173 19.55 16.29 0.71
CA LYS A 173 19.97 17.13 -0.42
C LYS A 173 19.90 18.61 -0.11
N LEU A 174 18.84 19.06 0.53
CA LEU A 174 18.67 20.45 0.94
C LEU A 174 19.72 20.89 1.95
N ARG A 175 20.12 20.01 2.88
CA ARG A 175 21.21 20.29 3.81
C ARG A 175 22.55 20.47 3.11
N GLU A 176 22.89 19.58 2.17
CA GLU A 176 24.09 19.70 1.35
C GLU A 176 24.13 21.05 0.62
N GLU A 177 23.04 21.44 -0.02
CA GLU A 177 22.92 22.70 -0.75
C GLU A 177 22.96 23.93 0.18
N SER A 178 22.25 23.89 1.30
CA SER A 178 22.27 24.98 2.29
C SER A 178 23.67 25.18 2.87
N GLN A 179 24.38 24.09 3.15
CA GLN A 179 25.77 24.15 3.61
C GLN A 179 26.72 24.71 2.55
N ALA A 180 26.57 24.28 1.30
CA ALA A 180 27.38 24.76 0.17
C ALA A 180 27.18 26.26 -0.09
N LEU A 181 25.96 26.77 0.14
CA LEU A 181 25.61 28.19 -0.03
C LEU A 181 25.85 29.02 1.24
N GLY A 182 26.34 28.44 2.35
CA GLY A 182 26.56 29.13 3.62
C GLY A 182 25.25 29.65 4.27
N GLN A 183 24.11 29.06 3.92
CA GLN A 183 22.81 29.41 4.47
C GLN A 183 22.59 28.76 5.83
N THR A 184 22.02 29.52 6.77
CA THR A 184 21.60 28.96 8.06
C THR A 184 20.31 28.13 7.88
N PRO A 185 20.04 27.15 8.77
CA PRO A 185 18.82 26.36 8.72
C PRO A 185 17.52 27.18 8.70
N ALA A 186 17.52 28.38 9.32
CA ALA A 186 16.38 29.28 9.33
C ALA A 186 16.04 29.89 7.95
N ASN A 187 17.02 29.95 7.05
CA ASN A 187 16.84 30.48 5.70
C ASN A 187 16.83 29.33 4.66
N SER A 188 16.83 28.09 5.10
CA SER A 188 16.83 26.95 4.17
C SER A 188 15.46 26.78 3.53
N LEU A 189 15.46 26.37 2.26
CA LEU A 189 14.26 26.03 1.48
C LEU A 189 13.41 24.90 2.10
N THR A 190 13.90 24.25 3.19
CA THR A 190 13.19 23.19 3.91
C THR A 190 11.95 23.68 4.66
N HIS A 191 11.92 24.98 5.04
CA HIS A 191 10.85 25.53 5.86
C HIS A 191 10.34 26.89 5.35
N GLN A 192 10.17 27.04 4.03
CA GLN A 192 9.60 28.27 3.46
C GLN A 192 8.18 28.52 3.95
N HIS A 193 7.42 27.44 4.16
CA HIS A 193 6.07 27.45 4.69
C HIS A 193 5.97 26.41 5.80
N PRO A 194 5.76 26.83 7.07
CA PRO A 194 5.77 25.91 8.21
C PRO A 194 4.60 24.90 8.19
N GLY A 195 3.55 25.18 7.42
CA GLY A 195 2.36 24.34 7.36
C GLY A 195 1.57 24.31 8.67
N ASN A 196 0.63 23.36 8.76
CA ASN A 196 -0.10 23.04 9.99
C ASN A 196 -0.18 21.51 10.12
N PRO A 197 0.58 20.88 11.02
CA PRO A 197 0.64 19.42 11.14
C PRO A 197 -0.58 18.79 11.85
N TRP A 198 -1.56 19.57 12.29
CA TRP A 198 -2.75 19.08 13.01
C TRP A 198 -2.42 18.11 14.15
N GLY A 199 -1.38 18.43 14.93
CA GLY A 199 -0.91 17.61 16.04
C GLY A 199 0.00 16.43 15.65
N ALA A 200 0.38 16.29 14.38
CA ALA A 200 1.46 15.39 14.00
C ALA A 200 2.81 15.92 14.52
N SER A 201 3.69 15.03 14.95
CA SER A 201 5.03 15.36 15.46
C SER A 201 6.07 14.96 14.43
N ILE A 202 6.20 15.77 13.38
CA ILE A 202 7.12 15.51 12.27
C ILE A 202 8.48 16.11 12.63
N PRO A 203 9.56 15.31 12.78
CA PRO A 203 10.89 15.81 13.07
C PRO A 203 11.55 16.42 11.83
N ASP A 204 12.58 17.26 12.02
CA ASP A 204 13.39 17.79 10.92
C ASP A 204 14.17 16.70 10.17
N GLU A 205 14.38 15.56 10.82
CA GLU A 205 15.01 14.37 10.25
C GLU A 205 14.40 13.11 10.84
N ILE A 206 14.01 12.20 9.97
CA ILE A 206 13.54 10.87 10.33
C ILE A 206 14.77 9.99 10.61
N THR A 207 15.00 9.62 11.87
CA THR A 207 16.08 8.70 12.25
C THR A 207 15.54 7.26 12.38
N PRO A 208 16.41 6.24 12.33
CA PRO A 208 16.00 4.86 12.59
C PRO A 208 15.37 4.68 13.99
N GLU A 209 15.83 5.43 14.98
CA GLU A 209 15.25 5.47 16.32
C GLU A 209 13.83 6.06 16.32
N PHE A 210 13.62 7.13 15.54
CA PHE A 210 12.29 7.71 15.41
C PHE A 210 11.32 6.72 14.75
N VAL A 211 11.76 6.03 13.69
CA VAL A 211 10.97 4.97 13.04
C VAL A 211 10.60 3.88 14.04
N ARG A 212 11.60 3.34 14.79
CA ARG A 212 11.38 2.35 15.85
C ARG A 212 10.36 2.85 16.88
N ASP A 213 10.52 4.07 17.38
CA ASP A 213 9.68 4.60 18.45
C ASP A 213 8.23 4.83 18.02
N GLU A 214 8.00 5.26 16.77
CA GLU A 214 6.65 5.39 16.21
C GLU A 214 5.98 4.03 16.01
N VAL A 215 6.72 3.03 15.54
CA VAL A 215 6.24 1.64 15.43
C VAL A 215 5.95 1.08 16.82
N ALA A 216 6.85 1.26 17.80
CA ALA A 216 6.67 0.79 19.18
C ALA A 216 5.43 1.40 19.87
N LYS A 217 5.06 2.63 19.52
CA LYS A 217 3.84 3.31 20.02
C LYS A 217 2.57 2.86 19.30
N GLY A 218 2.67 2.07 18.22
CA GLY A 218 1.55 1.68 17.38
C GLY A 218 1.06 2.79 16.42
N ARG A 219 1.77 3.92 16.33
CA ARG A 219 1.41 5.06 15.47
C ARG A 219 1.92 4.93 14.04
N ALA A 220 2.69 3.91 13.76
CA ALA A 220 3.16 3.56 12.44
C ALA A 220 3.28 2.04 12.30
N ILE A 221 3.16 1.53 11.07
CA ILE A 221 3.37 0.13 10.72
C ILE A 221 4.35 -0.01 9.56
N ILE A 222 5.06 -1.12 9.54
CA ILE A 222 5.94 -1.55 8.46
C ILE A 222 5.41 -2.89 7.94
N PRO A 223 4.53 -2.91 6.93
CA PRO A 223 4.03 -4.15 6.35
C PRO A 223 5.19 -4.90 5.69
N SER A 224 5.59 -6.04 6.25
CA SER A 224 6.83 -6.71 5.83
C SER A 224 6.85 -8.20 6.18
N ASN A 225 5.90 -8.96 5.63
CA ASN A 225 5.85 -10.41 5.82
C ASN A 225 7.23 -11.05 5.55
N ILE A 226 7.64 -11.95 6.44
CA ILE A 226 8.92 -12.67 6.32
C ILE A 226 8.99 -13.58 5.10
N ASN A 227 7.85 -13.90 4.47
CA ASN A 227 7.74 -14.67 3.23
C ASN A 227 7.62 -13.80 1.96
N HIS A 228 7.75 -12.48 2.09
CA HIS A 228 7.86 -11.54 0.98
C HIS A 228 9.19 -10.76 1.05
N PRO A 229 10.33 -11.43 1.01
CA PRO A 229 11.64 -10.77 1.12
C PRO A 229 12.02 -9.93 -0.09
N GLU A 230 11.27 -9.97 -1.19
CA GLU A 230 11.45 -9.16 -2.40
C GLU A 230 11.05 -7.69 -2.18
N ALA A 231 10.10 -7.41 -1.27
CA ALA A 231 9.60 -6.06 -1.04
C ALA A 231 10.64 -5.16 -0.35
N GLU A 232 10.75 -3.92 -0.86
CA GLU A 232 11.49 -2.85 -0.20
C GLU A 232 10.66 -2.32 0.99
N PRO A 233 11.29 -2.07 2.16
CA PRO A 233 10.57 -1.58 3.33
C PRO A 233 9.87 -0.22 3.11
N MET A 234 8.68 -0.10 3.67
CA MET A 234 7.86 1.10 3.62
C MET A 234 7.13 1.28 4.95
N ILE A 235 6.90 2.52 5.37
CA ILE A 235 6.18 2.85 6.60
C ILE A 235 4.87 3.57 6.30
N ILE A 236 3.84 3.24 7.06
CA ILE A 236 2.53 3.90 7.05
C ILE A 236 2.33 4.51 8.45
N GLY A 237 2.29 5.85 8.53
CA GLY A 237 2.12 6.57 9.79
C GLY A 237 1.94 8.07 9.56
N ARG A 238 1.16 8.74 10.43
CA ARG A 238 0.81 10.16 10.25
C ARG A 238 2.01 11.12 10.32
N ASN A 239 3.11 10.71 10.96
CA ASN A 239 4.33 11.50 11.12
C ASN A 239 5.34 11.29 9.97
N PHE A 240 4.95 10.55 8.95
CA PHE A 240 5.72 10.26 7.75
C PHE A 240 5.01 10.81 6.51
N LEU A 241 5.66 10.74 5.35
CA LEU A 241 5.03 11.07 4.07
C LEU A 241 3.78 10.21 3.85
N VAL A 242 2.71 10.81 3.35
CA VAL A 242 1.47 10.10 3.03
C VAL A 242 1.73 9.08 1.93
N LYS A 243 1.31 7.85 2.15
CA LYS A 243 1.46 6.73 1.21
C LYS A 243 0.20 6.54 0.38
N ILE A 244 0.36 5.97 -0.80
CA ILE A 244 -0.78 5.60 -1.64
C ILE A 244 -0.80 4.11 -1.93
N ASN A 245 -2.01 3.54 -1.93
CA ASN A 245 -2.30 2.17 -2.32
C ASN A 245 -3.02 2.14 -3.67
N ALA A 246 -2.61 1.23 -4.55
CA ALA A 246 -3.32 0.91 -5.78
C ALA A 246 -4.02 -0.46 -5.64
N ASN A 247 -5.32 -0.52 -5.93
CA ASN A 247 -6.06 -1.76 -5.99
C ASN A 247 -5.97 -2.37 -7.39
N ILE A 248 -5.58 -3.63 -7.46
CA ILE A 248 -5.63 -4.46 -8.65
C ILE A 248 -6.38 -5.74 -8.34
N GLY A 249 -6.62 -6.58 -9.31
CA GLY A 249 -7.20 -7.90 -9.08
C GLY A 249 -7.98 -8.41 -10.26
N ASN A 250 -7.85 -9.71 -10.46
CA ASN A 250 -8.61 -10.47 -11.45
C ASN A 250 -10.06 -10.66 -10.98
N SER A 251 -10.99 -10.71 -11.93
CA SER A 251 -12.37 -11.14 -11.69
C SER A 251 -12.73 -12.33 -12.56
N ALA A 252 -13.84 -12.99 -12.24
CA ALA A 252 -14.33 -14.14 -13.00
C ALA A 252 -14.57 -13.86 -14.51
N VAL A 253 -14.58 -12.59 -14.93
CA VAL A 253 -15.00 -12.14 -16.26
C VAL A 253 -13.89 -11.43 -17.03
N ALA A 254 -12.83 -10.95 -16.38
CA ALA A 254 -11.83 -10.10 -17.02
C ALA A 254 -10.46 -10.20 -16.33
N SER A 255 -9.43 -10.15 -17.11
CA SER A 255 -7.98 -10.13 -16.88
C SER A 255 -7.31 -11.50 -16.69
N SER A 256 -6.10 -11.58 -17.20
CA SER A 256 -5.19 -12.72 -17.05
C SER A 256 -4.18 -12.46 -15.91
N ILE A 257 -3.40 -13.46 -15.55
CA ILE A 257 -2.30 -13.32 -14.58
C ILE A 257 -1.29 -12.28 -15.09
N GLU A 258 -0.98 -12.31 -16.39
CA GLU A 258 -0.06 -11.38 -17.06
C GLU A 258 -0.52 -9.93 -16.90
N GLU A 259 -1.82 -9.67 -17.14
CA GLU A 259 -2.39 -8.33 -17.01
C GLU A 259 -2.33 -7.81 -15.58
N GLU A 260 -2.52 -8.67 -14.58
CA GLU A 260 -2.43 -8.26 -13.17
C GLU A 260 -0.98 -7.96 -12.75
N VAL A 261 -0.01 -8.77 -13.20
CA VAL A 261 1.42 -8.48 -12.97
C VAL A 261 1.82 -7.18 -13.68
N GLU A 262 1.35 -6.96 -14.90
CA GLU A 262 1.61 -5.72 -15.63
C GLU A 262 0.98 -4.51 -14.91
N LYS A 263 -0.27 -4.61 -14.44
CA LYS A 263 -0.91 -3.54 -13.67
C LYS A 263 -0.16 -3.24 -12.37
N MET A 264 0.33 -4.26 -11.66
CA MET A 264 1.15 -4.07 -10.46
C MET A 264 2.44 -3.31 -10.78
N ARG A 265 3.21 -3.75 -11.77
CA ARG A 265 4.45 -3.06 -12.21
C ARG A 265 4.15 -1.63 -12.69
N TRP A 266 3.05 -1.43 -13.39
CA TRP A 266 2.61 -0.12 -13.85
C TRP A 266 2.25 0.80 -12.70
N ALA A 267 1.50 0.31 -11.71
CA ALA A 267 1.17 1.07 -10.52
C ALA A 267 2.44 1.53 -9.76
N THR A 268 3.41 0.64 -9.57
CA THR A 268 4.68 0.97 -8.88
C THR A 268 5.55 1.92 -9.69
N LYS A 269 5.58 1.80 -11.02
CA LYS A 269 6.27 2.76 -11.90
C LYS A 269 5.77 4.19 -11.68
N TRP A 270 4.48 4.38 -11.52
CA TRP A 270 3.86 5.70 -11.35
C TRP A 270 3.80 6.18 -9.91
N GLY A 271 4.29 5.39 -8.96
CA GLY A 271 4.52 5.83 -7.60
C GLY A 271 3.60 5.24 -6.54
N ALA A 272 2.88 4.14 -6.82
CA ALA A 272 2.17 3.41 -5.78
C ALA A 272 3.16 2.88 -4.74
N ASP A 273 2.96 3.22 -3.47
CA ASP A 273 3.79 2.79 -2.36
C ASP A 273 3.43 1.38 -1.88
N ASN A 274 2.26 0.91 -2.28
CA ASN A 274 1.64 -0.33 -1.86
C ASN A 274 0.61 -0.77 -2.90
N VAL A 275 0.34 -2.06 -2.98
CA VAL A 275 -0.67 -2.62 -3.89
C VAL A 275 -1.54 -3.62 -3.14
N MET A 276 -2.86 -3.57 -3.36
CA MET A 276 -3.78 -4.61 -2.90
C MET A 276 -4.20 -5.51 -4.06
N ASP A 277 -4.04 -6.82 -3.87
CA ASP A 277 -4.63 -7.84 -4.74
C ASP A 277 -6.04 -8.20 -4.26
N LEU A 278 -7.04 -7.72 -4.98
CA LEU A 278 -8.46 -7.97 -4.74
C LEU A 278 -9.01 -9.08 -5.64
N SER A 279 -8.17 -9.97 -6.14
CA SER A 279 -8.54 -11.05 -7.06
C SER A 279 -9.67 -11.92 -6.54
N THR A 280 -10.60 -12.26 -7.43
CA THR A 280 -11.73 -13.14 -7.20
C THR A 280 -11.90 -14.08 -8.39
N GLY A 281 -12.70 -15.13 -8.26
CA GLY A 281 -12.93 -16.09 -9.34
C GLY A 281 -11.89 -17.20 -9.40
N LYS A 282 -11.25 -17.40 -10.56
CA LYS A 282 -10.31 -18.51 -10.77
C LYS A 282 -8.85 -18.04 -10.73
N ASN A 283 -7.95 -18.97 -10.42
CA ASN A 283 -6.50 -18.77 -10.34
C ASN A 283 -6.05 -17.74 -9.28
N ILE A 284 -6.84 -17.51 -8.23
CA ILE A 284 -6.53 -16.51 -7.19
C ILE A 284 -5.17 -16.77 -6.57
N HIS A 285 -4.89 -18.01 -6.14
CA HIS A 285 -3.62 -18.39 -5.53
C HIS A 285 -2.44 -18.17 -6.48
N ALA A 286 -2.57 -18.63 -7.74
CA ALA A 286 -1.53 -18.47 -8.74
C ALA A 286 -1.28 -17.00 -9.08
N THR A 287 -2.34 -16.21 -9.30
CA THR A 287 -2.24 -14.76 -9.59
C THR A 287 -1.48 -14.03 -8.48
N ARG A 288 -1.86 -14.29 -7.22
CA ARG A 288 -1.20 -13.67 -6.06
C ARG A 288 0.27 -14.04 -5.95
N GLU A 289 0.64 -15.32 -6.22
CA GLU A 289 2.05 -15.74 -6.21
C GLU A 289 2.87 -14.94 -7.24
N TRP A 290 2.37 -14.79 -8.47
CA TRP A 290 3.02 -13.99 -9.50
C TRP A 290 3.18 -12.51 -9.09
N ILE A 291 2.13 -11.94 -8.50
CA ILE A 291 2.15 -10.55 -8.03
C ILE A 291 3.21 -10.38 -6.94
N ILE A 292 3.18 -11.22 -5.89
CA ILE A 292 4.09 -11.08 -4.74
C ILE A 292 5.55 -11.25 -5.18
N ARG A 293 5.87 -12.29 -5.98
CA ARG A 293 7.26 -12.54 -6.42
C ARG A 293 7.81 -11.41 -7.31
N ASN A 294 6.97 -10.61 -7.92
CA ASN A 294 7.34 -9.50 -8.78
C ASN A 294 7.14 -8.11 -8.15
N SER A 295 6.64 -8.05 -6.93
CA SER A 295 6.34 -6.77 -6.28
C SER A 295 7.51 -6.24 -5.46
N PRO A 296 7.99 -5.03 -5.77
CA PRO A 296 8.95 -4.33 -4.92
C PRO A 296 8.31 -3.60 -3.74
N VAL A 297 6.97 -3.60 -3.65
CA VAL A 297 6.20 -2.93 -2.60
C VAL A 297 5.34 -3.94 -1.84
N PRO A 298 4.91 -3.62 -0.60
CA PRO A 298 4.02 -4.50 0.15
C PRO A 298 2.74 -4.83 -0.60
N ILE A 299 2.24 -6.07 -0.43
CA ILE A 299 0.99 -6.56 -1.00
C ILE A 299 -0.03 -6.81 0.10
N GLY A 300 -1.20 -6.17 -0.02
CA GLY A 300 -2.36 -6.41 0.82
C GLY A 300 -3.41 -7.28 0.15
N THR A 301 -4.24 -7.94 0.94
CA THR A 301 -5.40 -8.72 0.44
C THR A 301 -6.62 -8.57 1.34
N VAL A 302 -7.74 -9.05 0.85
CA VAL A 302 -8.98 -9.23 1.62
C VAL A 302 -9.30 -10.73 1.67
N PRO A 303 -8.79 -11.50 2.64
CA PRO A 303 -8.83 -12.98 2.62
C PRO A 303 -10.23 -13.57 2.53
N ILE A 304 -11.25 -12.86 3.02
CA ILE A 304 -12.64 -13.32 2.96
C ILE A 304 -13.14 -13.48 1.51
N TYR A 305 -12.55 -12.76 0.54
CA TYR A 305 -12.93 -12.90 -0.87
C TYR A 305 -12.55 -14.27 -1.42
N GLN A 306 -11.32 -14.73 -1.14
CA GLN A 306 -10.90 -16.08 -1.52
C GLN A 306 -11.64 -17.15 -0.73
N ALA A 307 -11.87 -16.94 0.57
CA ALA A 307 -12.65 -17.87 1.39
C ALA A 307 -14.09 -18.03 0.84
N LEU A 308 -14.70 -16.96 0.33
CA LEU A 308 -16.02 -17.00 -0.30
C LEU A 308 -16.03 -17.87 -1.58
N GLU A 309 -14.97 -17.78 -2.41
CA GLU A 309 -14.84 -18.64 -3.60
C GLU A 309 -14.72 -20.13 -3.21
N LYS A 310 -14.09 -20.45 -2.08
CA LYS A 310 -13.98 -21.82 -1.55
C LYS A 310 -15.32 -22.44 -1.14
N VAL A 311 -16.35 -21.62 -0.94
CA VAL A 311 -17.72 -22.05 -0.62
C VAL A 311 -18.73 -21.71 -1.72
N ASP A 312 -18.25 -21.59 -2.96
CA ASP A 312 -19.09 -21.33 -4.16
C ASP A 312 -19.94 -20.05 -4.04
N GLY A 313 -19.38 -19.00 -3.44
CA GLY A 313 -20.04 -17.70 -3.28
C GLY A 313 -21.15 -17.65 -2.23
N LYS A 314 -21.35 -18.71 -1.44
CA LYS A 314 -22.39 -18.80 -0.42
C LYS A 314 -21.86 -18.34 0.93
N ALA A 315 -22.06 -17.07 1.27
CA ALA A 315 -21.54 -16.49 2.51
C ALA A 315 -21.92 -17.28 3.76
N GLU A 316 -23.15 -17.81 3.82
CA GLU A 316 -23.69 -18.62 4.92
C GLU A 316 -22.92 -19.94 5.13
N ASN A 317 -22.17 -20.43 4.15
CA ASN A 317 -21.37 -21.65 4.24
C ASN A 317 -19.93 -21.40 4.71
N LEU A 318 -19.53 -20.14 4.92
CA LEU A 318 -18.22 -19.81 5.46
C LEU A 318 -18.10 -20.35 6.90
N THR A 319 -16.92 -20.91 7.22
CA THR A 319 -16.57 -21.34 8.56
C THR A 319 -15.22 -20.77 8.99
N TRP A 320 -14.98 -20.78 10.30
CA TRP A 320 -13.69 -20.38 10.83
C TRP A 320 -12.53 -21.22 10.25
N GLU A 321 -12.72 -22.52 10.09
CA GLU A 321 -11.68 -23.43 9.58
C GLU A 321 -11.27 -23.09 8.16
N ILE A 322 -12.24 -22.79 7.28
CA ILE A 322 -11.98 -22.37 5.88
C ILE A 322 -11.23 -21.03 5.87
N PHE A 323 -11.67 -20.10 6.71
CA PHE A 323 -11.05 -18.79 6.79
C PHE A 323 -9.63 -18.88 7.37
N ARG A 324 -9.42 -19.63 8.46
CA ARG A 324 -8.12 -19.88 9.06
C ARG A 324 -7.13 -20.50 8.07
N ASP A 325 -7.56 -21.55 7.34
CA ASP A 325 -6.73 -22.18 6.30
C ASP A 325 -6.34 -21.19 5.20
N THR A 326 -7.25 -20.27 4.86
CA THR A 326 -7.00 -19.20 3.87
C THR A 326 -6.00 -18.16 4.40
N LEU A 327 -6.08 -17.77 5.67
CA LEU A 327 -5.10 -16.86 6.27
C LEU A 327 -3.68 -17.47 6.27
N ILE A 328 -3.55 -18.73 6.67
CA ILE A 328 -2.26 -19.43 6.67
C ILE A 328 -1.70 -19.53 5.25
N GLU A 329 -2.54 -19.92 4.27
CA GLU A 329 -2.16 -19.97 2.87
C GLU A 329 -1.55 -18.64 2.39
N GLN A 330 -2.23 -17.52 2.65
CA GLN A 330 -1.80 -16.21 2.19
C GLN A 330 -0.58 -15.69 2.96
N ALA A 331 -0.47 -15.99 4.26
CA ALA A 331 0.70 -15.65 5.06
C ALA A 331 1.97 -16.40 4.60
N GLU A 332 1.85 -17.69 4.27
CA GLU A 332 2.95 -18.48 3.71
C GLU A 332 3.37 -18.01 2.31
N GLN A 333 2.44 -17.49 1.50
CA GLN A 333 2.77 -16.90 0.21
C GLN A 333 3.52 -15.56 0.34
N GLY A 334 3.32 -14.83 1.44
CA GLY A 334 4.00 -13.57 1.67
C GLY A 334 3.11 -12.32 1.60
N VAL A 335 1.80 -12.44 1.78
CA VAL A 335 0.93 -11.27 1.91
C VAL A 335 1.34 -10.45 3.12
N ASP A 336 1.57 -9.15 2.94
CA ASP A 336 2.14 -8.27 3.95
C ASP A 336 1.10 -7.73 4.94
N TYR A 337 -0.16 -7.61 4.52
CA TYR A 337 -1.26 -7.25 5.42
C TYR A 337 -2.61 -7.79 4.95
N PHE A 338 -3.47 -8.03 5.92
CA PHE A 338 -4.84 -8.50 5.70
C PHE A 338 -5.85 -7.43 6.06
N THR A 339 -6.80 -7.18 5.14
CA THR A 339 -8.02 -6.45 5.48
C THR A 339 -9.05 -7.42 6.09
N ILE A 340 -9.40 -7.20 7.34
CA ILE A 340 -10.30 -8.06 8.12
C ILE A 340 -11.48 -7.23 8.66
N HIS A 341 -12.69 -7.49 8.17
CA HIS A 341 -13.92 -6.77 8.56
C HIS A 341 -14.51 -7.29 9.89
N ALA A 342 -13.66 -7.39 10.93
CA ALA A 342 -14.06 -7.92 12.24
C ALA A 342 -14.94 -6.97 13.06
N GLY A 343 -15.02 -5.69 12.68
CA GLY A 343 -15.87 -4.69 13.34
C GLY A 343 -17.35 -4.73 12.92
N VAL A 344 -17.69 -5.51 11.89
CA VAL A 344 -19.09 -5.69 11.47
C VAL A 344 -19.80 -6.61 12.44
N LEU A 345 -20.47 -6.02 13.42
CA LEU A 345 -21.20 -6.77 14.44
C LEU A 345 -22.70 -6.88 14.11
N LEU A 346 -23.31 -8.02 14.47
CA LEU A 346 -24.73 -8.27 14.21
C LEU A 346 -25.64 -7.12 14.69
N ARG A 347 -25.34 -6.56 15.88
CA ARG A 347 -26.10 -5.45 16.47
C ARG A 347 -26.02 -4.15 15.67
N PHE A 348 -25.03 -3.98 14.79
CA PHE A 348 -24.86 -2.76 13.98
C PHE A 348 -25.56 -2.86 12.63
N VAL A 349 -25.84 -4.07 12.15
CA VAL A 349 -26.51 -4.28 10.85
C VAL A 349 -27.83 -3.50 10.74
N PRO A 350 -28.73 -3.50 11.76
CA PRO A 350 -29.97 -2.73 11.71
C PRO A 350 -29.76 -1.22 11.57
N LEU A 351 -28.62 -0.66 12.02
CA LEU A 351 -28.34 0.77 11.92
C LEU A 351 -28.21 1.23 10.46
N THR A 352 -27.86 0.32 9.55
CA THR A 352 -27.73 0.61 8.12
C THR A 352 -29.05 0.61 7.35
N ALA A 353 -30.16 0.21 7.98
CA ALA A 353 -31.46 0.03 7.30
C ALA A 353 -32.06 1.33 6.74
N LYS A 354 -31.66 2.49 7.28
CA LYS A 354 -32.13 3.81 6.84
C LYS A 354 -31.20 4.48 5.85
N ARG A 355 -30.06 3.87 5.55
CA ARG A 355 -29.09 4.42 4.60
C ARG A 355 -29.64 4.43 3.17
N LEU A 356 -29.21 5.42 2.41
CA LEU A 356 -29.48 5.49 0.98
C LEU A 356 -28.83 4.31 0.22
N THR A 357 -27.61 3.91 0.62
CA THR A 357 -26.82 2.89 -0.07
C THR A 357 -26.61 1.60 0.73
N GLY A 358 -27.16 1.50 1.96
CA GLY A 358 -27.06 0.29 2.79
C GLY A 358 -25.62 -0.05 3.18
N ILE A 359 -25.17 -1.28 2.90
CA ILE A 359 -23.80 -1.78 3.15
C ILE A 359 -23.11 -1.99 1.81
N VAL A 360 -22.25 -1.06 1.40
CA VAL A 360 -21.55 -1.09 0.08
C VAL A 360 -20.23 -1.85 0.11
N SER A 361 -19.61 -2.00 1.29
CA SER A 361 -18.39 -2.80 1.43
C SER A 361 -18.69 -4.26 1.10
N ARG A 362 -17.92 -4.84 0.15
CA ARG A 362 -18.09 -6.26 -0.21
C ARG A 362 -17.81 -7.16 1.00
N GLY A 363 -16.73 -6.94 1.73
CA GLY A 363 -16.41 -7.70 2.94
C GLY A 363 -17.46 -7.49 4.04
N GLY A 364 -17.90 -6.24 4.22
CA GLY A 364 -18.97 -5.89 5.18
C GLY A 364 -20.29 -6.57 4.86
N SER A 365 -20.73 -6.58 3.61
CA SER A 365 -21.98 -7.23 3.18
C SER A 365 -21.93 -8.76 3.31
N ILE A 366 -20.77 -9.39 3.00
CA ILE A 366 -20.55 -10.83 3.22
C ILE A 366 -20.74 -11.17 4.71
N MET A 367 -20.09 -10.42 5.60
CA MET A 367 -20.15 -10.70 7.03
C MET A 367 -21.50 -10.34 7.65
N ALA A 368 -22.15 -9.26 7.22
CA ALA A 368 -23.51 -8.93 7.63
C ALA A 368 -24.50 -10.04 7.24
N LYS A 369 -24.42 -10.56 6.00
CA LYS A 369 -25.22 -11.70 5.55
C LYS A 369 -24.97 -12.93 6.40
N TRP A 370 -23.70 -13.24 6.70
CA TRP A 370 -23.32 -14.37 7.55
C TRP A 370 -23.93 -14.25 8.96
N CYS A 371 -23.76 -13.08 9.60
CA CYS A 371 -24.32 -12.81 10.94
C CYS A 371 -25.84 -12.95 10.98
N LEU A 372 -26.56 -12.45 9.96
CA LEU A 372 -28.01 -12.57 9.85
C LEU A 372 -28.45 -14.03 9.64
N ALA A 373 -27.72 -14.80 8.82
CA ALA A 373 -28.06 -16.20 8.56
C ALA A 373 -27.87 -17.10 9.79
N HIS A 374 -26.85 -16.81 10.61
CA HIS A 374 -26.50 -17.61 11.79
C HIS A 374 -27.03 -17.05 13.10
N HIS A 375 -27.60 -15.84 13.11
CA HIS A 375 -28.08 -15.15 14.31
C HIS A 375 -27.01 -15.03 15.42
N THR A 376 -25.73 -14.82 15.03
CA THR A 376 -24.61 -14.70 15.95
C THR A 376 -23.56 -13.74 15.40
N GLU A 377 -22.62 -13.32 16.27
CA GLU A 377 -21.48 -12.50 15.85
C GLU A 377 -20.54 -13.28 14.94
N SER A 378 -19.88 -12.57 14.02
CA SER A 378 -19.00 -13.17 13.03
C SER A 378 -17.81 -13.89 13.63
N PHE A 379 -17.36 -14.96 12.98
CA PHE A 379 -16.13 -15.67 13.37
C PHE A 379 -14.89 -14.77 13.25
N LEU A 380 -14.89 -13.72 12.43
CA LEU A 380 -13.80 -12.73 12.36
C LEU A 380 -13.62 -12.00 13.69
N TYR A 381 -14.72 -11.71 14.38
CA TYR A 381 -14.71 -11.07 15.71
C TYR A 381 -14.44 -12.07 16.83
N THR A 382 -15.13 -13.21 16.82
CA THR A 382 -15.04 -14.20 17.92
C THR A 382 -13.70 -14.94 17.95
N HIS A 383 -13.02 -15.10 16.80
CA HIS A 383 -11.68 -15.69 16.67
C HIS A 383 -10.57 -14.67 16.45
N TRP A 384 -10.80 -13.39 16.84
CA TRP A 384 -9.81 -12.33 16.63
C TRP A 384 -8.43 -12.66 17.19
N ASP A 385 -8.37 -13.21 18.39
CA ASP A 385 -7.10 -13.56 19.04
C ASP A 385 -6.36 -14.69 18.30
N ASP A 386 -7.08 -15.62 17.69
CA ASP A 386 -6.47 -16.68 16.88
C ASP A 386 -5.95 -16.13 15.55
N ILE A 387 -6.65 -15.15 14.96
CA ILE A 387 -6.18 -14.42 13.77
C ILE A 387 -4.88 -13.66 14.13
N CYS A 388 -4.83 -12.98 15.27
CA CYS A 388 -3.64 -12.27 15.74
C CYS A 388 -2.43 -13.22 15.89
N LYS A 389 -2.62 -14.42 16.46
CA LYS A 389 -1.54 -15.41 16.59
C LYS A 389 -0.98 -15.85 15.23
N ILE A 390 -1.83 -16.02 14.24
CA ILE A 390 -1.39 -16.35 12.87
C ILE A 390 -0.54 -15.18 12.33
N CYS A 391 -1.04 -13.95 12.38
CA CYS A 391 -0.36 -12.78 11.87
C CYS A 391 0.99 -12.53 12.55
N ALA A 392 1.08 -12.73 13.88
CA ALA A 392 2.29 -12.58 14.66
C ALA A 392 3.42 -13.55 14.24
N ALA A 393 3.06 -14.72 13.70
CA ALA A 393 4.01 -15.74 13.29
C ALA A 393 4.72 -15.44 11.96
N TYR A 394 4.20 -14.51 11.14
CA TYR A 394 4.69 -14.24 9.80
C TYR A 394 4.98 -12.75 9.53
N ASP A 395 4.79 -11.88 10.51
CA ASP A 395 4.78 -10.41 10.36
C ASP A 395 3.76 -9.92 9.32
N VAL A 396 2.54 -10.43 9.42
CA VAL A 396 1.40 -9.89 8.67
C VAL A 396 0.74 -8.79 9.48
N SER A 397 0.60 -7.61 8.92
CA SER A 397 -0.08 -6.48 9.55
C SER A 397 -1.60 -6.56 9.34
N PHE A 398 -2.37 -5.86 10.17
CA PHE A 398 -3.80 -5.66 9.93
C PHE A 398 -4.10 -4.34 9.23
N SER A 399 -5.04 -4.40 8.29
CA SER A 399 -5.96 -3.32 7.94
C SER A 399 -7.32 -3.71 8.49
N ILE A 400 -7.74 -3.15 9.64
CA ILE A 400 -9.05 -3.49 10.20
C ILE A 400 -10.11 -2.82 9.35
N GLY A 401 -10.87 -3.64 8.61
CA GLY A 401 -11.79 -3.19 7.58
C GLY A 401 -12.96 -2.36 8.09
N ASP A 402 -13.40 -1.40 7.30
CA ASP A 402 -14.56 -0.55 7.53
C ASP A 402 -15.80 -1.08 6.78
N GLY A 403 -16.26 -2.25 7.17
CA GLY A 403 -17.38 -2.94 6.51
C GLY A 403 -18.69 -2.17 6.51
N LEU A 404 -18.86 -1.21 7.42
CA LEU A 404 -20.02 -0.33 7.52
C LEU A 404 -19.73 1.11 7.07
N ARG A 405 -18.70 1.31 6.22
CA ARG A 405 -18.43 2.61 5.62
C ARG A 405 -19.61 3.12 4.79
N PRO A 406 -19.83 4.46 4.71
CA PRO A 406 -20.86 5.03 3.85
C PRO A 406 -20.53 4.82 2.38
N GLY A 407 -21.56 4.56 1.56
CA GLY A 407 -21.46 4.43 0.10
C GLY A 407 -21.99 5.65 -0.66
N SER A 408 -22.37 6.69 0.08
CA SER A 408 -22.77 7.99 -0.46
C SER A 408 -22.51 9.07 0.58
N ILE A 409 -22.40 10.33 0.16
CA ILE A 409 -22.25 11.45 1.09
C ILE A 409 -23.47 11.62 2.01
N ALA A 410 -24.65 11.10 1.62
CA ALA A 410 -25.86 11.12 2.44
C ALA A 410 -25.76 10.27 3.70
N ASP A 411 -24.96 9.20 3.65
CA ASP A 411 -24.78 8.24 4.74
C ASP A 411 -23.53 8.53 5.60
N ALA A 412 -22.76 9.59 5.25
CA ALA A 412 -21.51 9.92 5.90
C ALA A 412 -21.68 10.23 7.40
N ASN A 413 -20.72 9.74 8.20
CA ASN A 413 -20.65 9.98 9.65
C ASN A 413 -21.90 9.51 10.43
N ASP A 414 -22.58 8.50 9.94
CA ASP A 414 -23.73 7.95 10.63
C ASP A 414 -23.36 7.07 11.84
N GLU A 415 -24.36 6.64 12.57
CA GLU A 415 -24.20 5.81 13.79
C GLU A 415 -23.54 4.47 13.46
N ALA A 416 -23.86 3.83 12.32
CA ALA A 416 -23.31 2.54 11.93
C ALA A 416 -21.79 2.64 11.67
N GLN A 417 -21.35 3.66 10.93
CA GLN A 417 -19.94 3.91 10.65
C GLN A 417 -19.14 4.11 11.95
N PHE A 418 -19.63 4.99 12.84
CA PHE A 418 -18.90 5.30 14.07
C PHE A 418 -18.99 4.20 15.13
N ALA A 419 -20.04 3.39 15.13
CA ALA A 419 -20.11 2.20 15.99
C ALA A 419 -19.02 1.17 15.61
N GLU A 420 -18.84 0.94 14.30
CA GLU A 420 -17.76 0.07 13.81
C GLU A 420 -16.38 0.66 14.15
N LEU A 421 -16.14 1.96 13.95
CA LEU A 421 -14.86 2.61 14.24
C LEU A 421 -14.44 2.43 15.71
N LYS A 422 -15.36 2.48 16.66
CA LYS A 422 -15.07 2.19 18.08
C LYS A 422 -14.60 0.76 18.28
N VAL A 423 -15.25 -0.20 17.60
CA VAL A 423 -14.85 -1.61 17.66
C VAL A 423 -13.48 -1.81 16.99
N GLN A 424 -13.19 -1.10 15.91
CA GLN A 424 -11.84 -1.11 15.32
C GLN A 424 -10.78 -0.69 16.36
N GLY A 425 -11.03 0.32 17.18
CA GLY A 425 -10.15 0.72 18.28
C GLY A 425 -9.95 -0.38 19.32
N ASP A 426 -11.01 -1.09 19.73
CA ASP A 426 -10.92 -2.23 20.66
C ASP A 426 -10.10 -3.37 20.05
N LEU A 427 -10.33 -3.71 18.78
CA LEU A 427 -9.60 -4.73 18.05
C LEU A 427 -8.11 -4.35 17.86
N THR A 428 -7.82 -3.08 17.66
CA THR A 428 -6.45 -2.53 17.58
C THR A 428 -5.67 -2.82 18.86
N ARG A 429 -6.22 -2.47 20.02
CA ARG A 429 -5.59 -2.73 21.32
C ARG A 429 -5.36 -4.22 21.57
N ARG A 430 -6.32 -5.06 21.20
CA ARG A 430 -6.19 -6.52 21.28
C ARG A 430 -5.06 -7.05 20.39
N ALA A 431 -4.96 -6.58 19.15
CA ALA A 431 -3.90 -6.99 18.22
C ALA A 431 -2.50 -6.58 18.73
N TRP A 432 -2.36 -5.37 19.29
CA TRP A 432 -1.11 -4.94 19.89
C TRP A 432 -0.67 -5.82 21.08
N ALA A 433 -1.62 -6.35 21.85
CA ALA A 433 -1.32 -7.29 22.94
C ALA A 433 -0.70 -8.60 22.42
N PHE A 434 -0.97 -8.99 21.16
CA PHE A 434 -0.31 -10.12 20.49
C PHE A 434 0.94 -9.73 19.70
N GLY A 435 1.35 -8.46 19.75
CA GLY A 435 2.51 -7.97 19.02
C GLY A 435 2.28 -7.76 17.52
N VAL A 436 1.03 -7.58 17.06
CA VAL A 436 0.69 -7.41 15.65
C VAL A 436 0.51 -5.93 15.32
N GLN A 437 1.05 -5.51 14.17
CA GLN A 437 0.92 -4.18 13.62
C GLN A 437 -0.50 -3.94 13.09
N VAL A 438 -1.04 -2.73 13.30
CA VAL A 438 -2.43 -2.40 12.92
C VAL A 438 -2.51 -1.04 12.24
N MET A 439 -3.25 -0.97 11.15
CA MET A 439 -3.90 0.24 10.62
C MET A 439 -5.41 0.02 10.55
N ASN A 440 -6.18 1.11 10.55
CA ASN A 440 -7.64 1.07 10.47
C ASN A 440 -8.10 1.58 9.10
N GLU A 441 -9.08 0.91 8.48
CA GLU A 441 -9.75 1.45 7.30
C GLU A 441 -10.76 2.52 7.66
N GLY A 442 -10.98 3.45 6.73
CA GLY A 442 -11.91 4.55 6.87
C GLY A 442 -12.69 4.87 5.60
N PRO A 443 -13.61 5.83 5.69
CA PRO A 443 -14.72 6.01 4.76
C PRO A 443 -14.31 6.39 3.34
N GLY A 444 -15.16 6.01 2.38
CA GLY A 444 -15.02 6.32 0.97
C GLY A 444 -15.87 7.52 0.47
N HIS A 445 -16.90 7.94 1.20
CA HIS A 445 -17.79 9.04 0.81
C HIS A 445 -18.03 9.95 2.01
N VAL A 446 -17.42 11.15 2.01
CA VAL A 446 -17.57 12.13 3.09
C VAL A 446 -17.53 13.54 2.50
N PRO A 447 -18.56 14.38 2.68
CA PRO A 447 -18.51 15.76 2.24
C PRO A 447 -17.43 16.54 3.01
N MET A 448 -16.83 17.52 2.35
CA MET A 448 -15.61 18.22 2.82
C MET A 448 -15.67 18.66 4.29
N HIS A 449 -16.79 19.24 4.72
CA HIS A 449 -16.93 19.79 6.08
C HIS A 449 -16.98 18.73 7.20
N MET A 450 -17.14 17.44 6.86
CA MET A 450 -17.21 16.34 7.83
C MET A 450 -15.91 15.50 7.88
N ILE A 451 -14.95 15.75 7.00
CA ILE A 451 -13.71 14.97 6.90
C ILE A 451 -12.85 15.09 8.16
N GLN A 452 -12.73 16.31 8.70
CA GLN A 452 -11.95 16.54 9.91
C GLN A 452 -12.48 15.76 11.12
N GLU A 453 -13.81 15.71 11.28
CA GLU A 453 -14.46 14.93 12.35
C GLU A 453 -14.09 13.45 12.26
N ASN A 454 -14.12 12.89 11.04
CA ASN A 454 -13.72 11.50 10.80
C ASN A 454 -12.31 11.21 11.31
N MET A 455 -11.33 12.05 10.89
CA MET A 455 -9.95 11.88 11.28
C MET A 455 -9.75 12.05 12.79
N THR A 456 -10.39 13.04 13.39
CA THR A 456 -10.27 13.31 14.83
C THR A 456 -10.79 12.13 15.66
N LYS A 457 -11.95 11.57 15.31
CA LYS A 457 -12.52 10.40 15.99
C LYS A 457 -11.67 9.15 15.84
N GLN A 458 -11.07 8.94 14.67
CA GLN A 458 -10.18 7.80 14.46
C GLN A 458 -8.93 7.92 15.35
N LEU A 459 -8.28 9.08 15.36
CA LEU A 459 -7.10 9.30 16.20
C LEU A 459 -7.40 9.08 17.69
N GLU A 460 -8.56 9.54 18.15
CA GLU A 460 -8.98 9.40 19.56
C GLU A 460 -9.36 7.95 19.90
N TRP A 461 -10.18 7.30 19.08
CA TRP A 461 -10.75 5.99 19.42
C TRP A 461 -9.84 4.81 19.08
N CYS A 462 -8.90 5.00 18.16
CA CYS A 462 -7.93 3.99 17.74
C CYS A 462 -6.50 4.28 18.22
N ASP A 463 -6.33 5.13 19.24
CA ASP A 463 -5.04 5.42 19.90
C ASP A 463 -3.93 5.83 18.91
N GLU A 464 -4.27 6.69 17.92
CA GLU A 464 -3.38 7.19 16.86
C GLU A 464 -2.83 6.08 15.91
N ALA A 465 -3.39 4.88 15.89
CA ALA A 465 -3.05 3.89 14.87
C ALA A 465 -3.22 4.50 13.46
N PRO A 466 -2.40 4.12 12.47
CA PRO A 466 -2.52 4.68 11.13
C PRO A 466 -3.91 4.53 10.54
N PHE A 467 -4.41 5.58 9.88
CA PHE A 467 -5.67 5.55 9.17
C PHE A 467 -5.43 5.35 7.68
N TYR A 468 -6.23 4.51 7.05
CA TYR A 468 -6.20 4.17 5.64
C TYR A 468 -7.59 4.38 5.05
N THR A 469 -7.76 5.34 4.12
CA THR A 469 -9.08 5.74 3.61
C THR A 469 -9.21 5.54 2.11
N LEU A 470 -10.43 5.21 1.65
CA LEU A 470 -10.80 5.20 0.25
C LEU A 470 -11.25 6.61 -0.16
N GLY A 471 -10.33 7.44 -0.59
CA GLY A 471 -10.58 8.84 -0.86
C GLY A 471 -10.45 9.70 0.41
N PRO A 472 -11.54 10.34 0.90
CA PRO A 472 -12.95 10.14 0.53
C PRO A 472 -13.42 10.99 -0.66
N LEU A 473 -14.44 10.49 -1.36
CA LEU A 473 -15.19 11.24 -2.37
C LEU A 473 -16.01 12.33 -1.68
N THR A 474 -15.84 13.58 -2.12
CA THR A 474 -16.49 14.74 -1.48
C THR A 474 -17.87 15.05 -2.06
N THR A 475 -18.22 14.42 -3.16
CA THR A 475 -19.52 14.50 -3.85
C THR A 475 -19.72 13.27 -4.72
N ASP A 476 -20.99 12.92 -4.99
CA ASP A 476 -21.38 11.72 -5.74
C ASP A 476 -21.83 12.03 -7.19
N ILE A 477 -21.74 13.30 -7.64
CA ILE A 477 -22.35 13.74 -8.91
C ILE A 477 -21.48 13.50 -10.15
N ALA A 478 -20.29 12.94 -10.02
CA ALA A 478 -19.31 12.95 -11.09
C ALA A 478 -18.78 11.54 -11.46
N PRO A 479 -19.66 10.58 -11.86
CA PRO A 479 -19.19 9.27 -12.31
C PRO A 479 -18.25 9.42 -13.52
N GLY A 480 -17.13 8.66 -13.51
CA GLY A 480 -16.04 8.81 -14.46
C GLY A 480 -14.99 9.87 -14.08
N TYR A 481 -15.28 10.71 -13.09
CA TYR A 481 -14.38 11.70 -12.49
C TYR A 481 -14.20 11.46 -10.99
N ASP A 482 -14.52 10.27 -10.51
CA ASP A 482 -14.45 9.90 -9.10
C ASP A 482 -13.04 10.05 -8.52
N HIS A 483 -11.99 9.85 -9.33
CA HIS A 483 -10.60 10.11 -8.96
C HIS A 483 -10.35 11.59 -8.62
N ILE A 484 -11.04 12.53 -9.26
CA ILE A 484 -10.93 13.98 -8.97
C ILE A 484 -11.67 14.31 -7.67
N THR A 485 -12.95 13.89 -7.55
CA THR A 485 -13.76 14.19 -6.36
C THR A 485 -13.17 13.58 -5.10
N SER A 486 -12.59 12.37 -5.21
CA SER A 486 -11.91 11.71 -4.11
C SER A 486 -10.51 12.28 -3.86
N GLY A 487 -9.79 12.73 -4.88
CA GLY A 487 -8.51 13.42 -4.74
C GLY A 487 -8.59 14.67 -3.87
N ILE A 488 -9.70 15.41 -3.95
CA ILE A 488 -9.99 16.55 -3.06
C ILE A 488 -10.05 16.10 -1.60
N GLY A 489 -10.87 15.09 -1.30
CA GLY A 489 -11.04 14.58 0.05
C GLY A 489 -9.79 13.88 0.58
N ALA A 490 -9.07 13.16 -0.29
CA ALA A 490 -7.81 12.51 0.02
C ALA A 490 -6.74 13.52 0.47
N ALA A 491 -6.59 14.64 -0.23
CA ALA A 491 -5.68 15.72 0.18
C ALA A 491 -6.07 16.30 1.56
N MET A 492 -7.36 16.49 1.81
CA MET A 492 -7.84 17.02 3.09
C MET A 492 -7.61 16.03 4.24
N ILE A 493 -8.01 14.77 4.09
CA ILE A 493 -7.86 13.79 5.17
C ILE A 493 -6.39 13.44 5.42
N GLY A 494 -5.56 13.42 4.37
CA GLY A 494 -4.11 13.28 4.48
C GLY A 494 -3.48 14.43 5.28
N TRP A 495 -3.92 15.66 5.03
CA TRP A 495 -3.50 16.82 5.82
C TRP A 495 -3.90 16.71 7.29
N TYR A 496 -5.12 16.23 7.58
CA TYR A 496 -5.59 16.05 8.96
C TYR A 496 -4.93 14.86 9.68
N GLY A 497 -4.19 13.98 8.98
CA GLY A 497 -3.39 12.93 9.62
C GLY A 497 -3.58 11.51 9.08
N CYS A 498 -4.39 11.32 8.03
CA CYS A 498 -4.47 10.01 7.37
C CYS A 498 -3.09 9.62 6.80
N ALA A 499 -2.70 8.37 7.05
CA ALA A 499 -1.35 7.89 6.77
C ALA A 499 -1.21 7.23 5.38
N MET A 500 -2.28 6.62 4.89
CA MET A 500 -2.33 5.97 3.58
C MET A 500 -3.68 6.24 2.90
N LEU A 501 -3.62 6.50 1.61
CA LEU A 501 -4.76 6.79 0.76
C LEU A 501 -4.94 5.64 -0.24
N CYS A 502 -6.11 5.01 -0.25
CA CYS A 502 -6.49 4.11 -1.33
C CYS A 502 -6.88 4.93 -2.55
N TYR A 503 -6.23 4.66 -3.66
CA TYR A 503 -6.56 5.36 -4.89
C TYR A 503 -7.98 5.05 -5.37
N VAL A 504 -8.55 6.00 -6.08
CA VAL A 504 -9.77 5.87 -6.84
C VAL A 504 -9.44 6.13 -8.31
N THR A 505 -9.98 5.31 -9.21
CA THR A 505 -9.76 5.45 -10.65
C THR A 505 -10.97 6.08 -11.33
N PRO A 506 -10.86 6.54 -12.60
CA PRO A 506 -12.03 6.98 -13.37
C PRO A 506 -13.11 5.90 -13.54
N LYS A 507 -12.78 4.64 -13.25
CA LYS A 507 -13.69 3.49 -13.35
C LYS A 507 -14.38 3.11 -12.05
N GLU A 508 -14.11 3.82 -10.95
CA GLU A 508 -14.85 3.62 -9.70
C GLU A 508 -16.36 3.71 -9.99
N HIS A 509 -17.14 2.82 -9.43
CA HIS A 509 -18.58 2.66 -9.68
C HIS A 509 -18.98 2.28 -11.13
N LEU A 510 -18.06 2.20 -12.10
CA LEU A 510 -18.37 1.93 -13.52
C LEU A 510 -17.81 0.59 -14.04
N GLY A 511 -16.78 0.04 -13.40
CA GLY A 511 -16.16 -1.22 -13.84
C GLY A 511 -14.74 -1.42 -13.33
N LEU A 512 -14.05 -2.44 -13.85
CA LEU A 512 -12.65 -2.71 -13.50
C LEU A 512 -11.71 -1.74 -14.25
N PRO A 513 -10.68 -1.22 -13.58
CA PRO A 513 -9.71 -0.34 -14.20
C PRO A 513 -8.78 -1.11 -15.16
N ASN A 514 -8.50 -0.52 -16.31
CA ASN A 514 -7.42 -0.92 -17.18
C ASN A 514 -6.09 -0.24 -16.74
N LYS A 515 -4.99 -0.54 -17.44
CA LYS A 515 -3.66 0.02 -17.16
C LYS A 515 -3.64 1.57 -17.13
N GLN A 516 -4.35 2.22 -18.06
CA GLN A 516 -4.41 3.68 -18.12
C GLN A 516 -5.23 4.27 -16.97
N ASP A 517 -6.33 3.63 -16.59
CA ASP A 517 -7.13 4.04 -15.42
C ASP A 517 -6.31 3.93 -14.14
N VAL A 518 -5.47 2.87 -14.01
CA VAL A 518 -4.52 2.71 -12.88
C VAL A 518 -3.54 3.87 -12.83
N LYS A 519 -2.91 4.24 -13.96
CA LYS A 519 -2.00 5.39 -14.05
C LYS A 519 -2.70 6.68 -13.60
N GLU A 520 -3.88 6.96 -14.13
CA GLU A 520 -4.65 8.18 -13.80
C GLU A 520 -4.97 8.25 -12.30
N GLY A 521 -5.40 7.13 -11.71
CA GLY A 521 -5.67 7.04 -10.27
C GLY A 521 -4.40 7.26 -9.43
N VAL A 522 -3.29 6.59 -9.76
CA VAL A 522 -2.03 6.73 -9.03
C VAL A 522 -1.52 8.17 -9.09
N ILE A 523 -1.49 8.79 -10.27
CA ILE A 523 -1.03 10.18 -10.42
C ILE A 523 -1.91 11.14 -9.62
N THR A 524 -3.23 11.01 -9.69
CA THR A 524 -4.17 11.84 -8.92
C THR A 524 -3.88 11.75 -7.43
N TYR A 525 -3.66 10.54 -6.92
CA TYR A 525 -3.42 10.32 -5.50
C TYR A 525 -2.01 10.71 -5.06
N LYS A 526 -1.00 10.63 -5.93
CA LYS A 526 0.31 11.25 -5.66
C LYS A 526 0.22 12.77 -5.54
N ILE A 527 -0.63 13.41 -6.33
CA ILE A 527 -0.91 14.86 -6.20
C ILE A 527 -1.57 15.15 -4.85
N ALA A 528 -2.60 14.37 -4.47
CA ALA A 528 -3.30 14.54 -3.22
C ALA A 528 -2.39 14.33 -1.99
N ALA A 529 -1.60 13.25 -1.98
CA ALA A 529 -0.64 12.93 -0.93
C ALA A 529 0.43 14.02 -0.79
N HIS A 530 1.00 14.46 -1.91
CA HIS A 530 2.01 15.51 -1.93
C HIS A 530 1.46 16.85 -1.42
N ALA A 531 0.23 17.24 -1.84
CA ALA A 531 -0.44 18.42 -1.32
C ALA A 531 -0.67 18.36 0.20
N ALA A 532 -1.02 17.18 0.71
CA ALA A 532 -1.16 16.96 2.16
C ALA A 532 0.18 17.07 2.89
N ASP A 533 1.26 16.53 2.33
CA ASP A 533 2.61 16.61 2.93
C ASP A 533 3.14 18.06 2.97
N LEU A 534 2.90 18.84 1.91
CA LEU A 534 3.17 20.28 1.89
C LEU A 534 2.37 21.01 2.99
N ALA A 535 1.08 20.72 3.09
CA ALA A 535 0.20 21.37 4.06
C ALA A 535 0.56 21.03 5.51
N LYS A 536 1.06 19.81 5.78
CA LYS A 536 1.60 19.40 7.08
C LYS A 536 2.94 20.08 7.42
N GLY A 537 3.62 20.67 6.44
CA GLY A 537 4.97 21.20 6.60
C GLY A 537 6.03 20.11 6.70
N HIS A 538 5.85 18.99 5.99
CA HIS A 538 6.83 17.90 5.98
C HIS A 538 8.17 18.39 5.42
N PRO A 539 9.31 18.20 6.13
CA PRO A 539 10.61 18.67 5.70
C PRO A 539 10.99 18.12 4.33
N GLY A 540 11.42 18.99 3.42
CA GLY A 540 11.85 18.60 2.07
C GLY A 540 10.71 18.31 1.07
N ALA A 541 9.43 18.33 1.46
CA ALA A 541 8.32 18.10 0.55
C ALA A 541 8.30 19.14 -0.60
N GLN A 542 8.60 20.41 -0.32
CA GLN A 542 8.55 21.50 -1.29
C GLN A 542 9.73 21.51 -2.30
N PHE A 543 10.76 20.71 -2.10
CA PHE A 543 11.98 20.77 -2.90
C PHE A 543 11.74 20.53 -4.40
N ARG A 544 10.93 19.54 -4.74
CA ARG A 544 10.58 19.22 -6.13
C ARG A 544 9.75 20.32 -6.77
N ASP A 545 8.82 20.94 -6.02
CA ASP A 545 8.02 22.07 -6.48
C ASP A 545 8.90 23.29 -6.78
N ASN A 546 9.87 23.57 -5.92
CA ASN A 546 10.80 24.68 -6.11
C ASN A 546 11.64 24.48 -7.39
N ALA A 547 12.20 23.29 -7.59
CA ALA A 547 12.97 22.96 -8.78
C ALA A 547 12.15 23.09 -10.06
N LEU A 548 10.92 22.55 -10.07
CA LEU A 548 10.01 22.61 -11.20
C LEU A 548 9.58 24.06 -11.48
N SER A 549 9.27 24.82 -10.45
CA SER A 549 8.87 26.23 -10.59
C SER A 549 10.01 27.11 -11.13
N LYS A 550 11.26 26.88 -10.67
CA LYS A 550 12.47 27.51 -11.21
C LYS A 550 12.64 27.15 -12.70
N ALA A 551 12.57 25.86 -13.04
CA ALA A 551 12.67 25.40 -14.42
C ALA A 551 11.62 26.08 -15.34
N ARG A 552 10.36 26.17 -14.86
CA ARG A 552 9.27 26.85 -15.59
C ARG A 552 9.55 28.34 -15.78
N PHE A 553 9.99 29.03 -14.76
CA PHE A 553 10.31 30.47 -14.83
C PHE A 553 11.48 30.77 -15.77
N GLU A 554 12.46 29.87 -15.83
CA GLU A 554 13.66 29.99 -16.66
C GLU A 554 13.47 29.42 -18.09
N PHE A 555 12.25 28.99 -18.44
CA PHE A 555 11.93 28.39 -19.74
C PHE A 555 12.73 27.12 -20.06
N ARG A 556 13.18 26.36 -19.05
CA ARG A 556 13.83 25.06 -19.18
C ARG A 556 12.74 23.97 -19.30
N TRP A 557 12.09 23.93 -20.48
CA TRP A 557 10.88 23.11 -20.73
C TRP A 557 11.12 21.62 -20.51
N GLU A 558 12.25 21.07 -20.96
CA GLU A 558 12.56 19.66 -20.77
C GLU A 558 12.69 19.31 -19.27
N ASP A 559 13.35 20.18 -18.48
CA ASP A 559 13.44 19.99 -17.04
C ASP A 559 12.06 20.07 -16.38
N GLN A 560 11.21 21.00 -16.79
CA GLN A 560 9.84 21.11 -16.29
C GLN A 560 9.06 19.81 -16.53
N PHE A 561 9.19 19.20 -17.71
CA PHE A 561 8.52 17.95 -18.04
C PHE A 561 9.08 16.79 -17.22
N ASN A 562 10.40 16.67 -17.14
CA ASN A 562 11.09 15.58 -16.44
C ASN A 562 10.87 15.63 -14.91
N LEU A 563 10.75 16.82 -14.32
CA LEU A 563 10.44 17.01 -12.90
C LEU A 563 8.97 16.76 -12.57
N GLY A 564 8.08 16.72 -13.55
CA GLY A 564 6.65 16.43 -13.36
C GLY A 564 6.40 14.98 -12.90
N LEU A 565 5.24 14.73 -12.30
CA LEU A 565 4.80 13.38 -11.91
C LEU A 565 4.54 12.49 -13.12
N ASP A 566 4.11 13.07 -14.23
CA ASP A 566 3.85 12.40 -15.51
C ASP A 566 4.58 13.11 -16.66
N PRO A 567 5.85 12.79 -16.90
CA PRO A 567 6.63 13.36 -17.98
C PRO A 567 6.07 13.06 -19.37
N GLU A 568 5.40 11.92 -19.55
CA GLU A 568 4.81 11.51 -20.81
C GLU A 568 3.63 12.43 -21.20
N ARG A 569 2.77 12.77 -20.24
CA ARG A 569 1.62 13.66 -20.46
C ARG A 569 2.04 15.12 -20.59
N SER A 570 3.18 15.49 -20.01
CA SER A 570 3.68 16.88 -20.02
C SER A 570 4.29 17.27 -21.36
N ARG A 571 4.78 16.33 -22.16
CA ARG A 571 5.29 16.49 -23.52
C ARG A 571 4.17 16.48 -24.56
#